data_25cf04cb7510e07b18edf41a40156397
#
_entry.id   25cf04cb7510e07b18edf41a40156397
#
_cell.length_a   1.000
_cell.length_b   1.000
_cell.length_c   1.000
_cell.angle_alpha   90.00
_cell.angle_beta   90.00
_cell.angle_gamma   90.00
#
_symmetry.space_group_name_H-M   'P 1'
#
loop_
_entity.id
_entity.type
_entity.pdbx_description
1 polymer ?
#
loop_
_entity_poly.entity_id
_entity_poly.type
_entity_poly.pdbx_seq_one_letter_code
_entity_poly.pdbx_strand_id
1 'polypeptide(L)'
;MNTEELNTKIELTEAAIDLYIEDKFSIPNLTDKTGKTASEIYGLFPNKKSILQFYYPLLVIRYRAMIGEIEDFDSYTIAEKLSNFCFTLFDMMADRQTFVEDTFEKYEWKCTSNTEFGKEVKDLFADFFTTDGRIATSAGFFIGDLFYSSLKTQYIYLVRFWLEDESEEQERSLALVDKLSGFIEELVYSKIVDKGFDLAKYSMSAFGFSKQVEDFNDWVSSWYDEEPDVEVEVEIQDEDENEEDKDTK
;
A
#
# COMPACT_ATOMS: atom_id res chain seq x y z
N MET A 1 12.00 14.83 1.74
CA MET A 1 12.14 14.78 3.21
C MET A 1 13.61 14.75 3.56
N ASN A 2 14.05 15.56 4.53
CA ASN A 2 15.46 15.56 4.98
C ASN A 2 15.70 14.31 5.86
N THR A 3 16.93 13.76 5.86
CA THR A 3 17.31 12.57 6.65
C THR A 3 17.09 12.78 8.16
N GLU A 4 17.35 13.98 8.68
CA GLU A 4 17.12 14.30 10.09
C GLU A 4 15.63 14.31 10.44
N GLU A 5 14.81 14.87 9.56
CA GLU A 5 13.35 14.86 9.70
C GLU A 5 12.78 13.44 9.67
N LEU A 6 13.28 12.59 8.76
CA LEU A 6 12.88 11.18 8.69
C LEU A 6 13.24 10.45 9.97
N ASN A 7 14.45 10.60 10.47
CA ASN A 7 14.90 9.95 11.71
C ASN A 7 14.05 10.39 12.91
N THR A 8 13.69 11.66 12.97
CA THR A 8 12.80 12.16 14.04
C THR A 8 11.39 11.57 13.92
N LYS A 9 10.84 11.47 12.71
CA LYS A 9 9.55 10.80 12.48
C LYS A 9 9.58 9.34 12.89
N ILE A 10 10.66 8.63 12.58
CA ILE A 10 10.85 7.22 12.98
C ILE A 10 10.84 7.11 14.50
N GLU A 11 11.66 7.89 15.20
CA GLU A 11 11.75 7.91 16.67
C GLU A 11 10.38 8.16 17.32
N LEU A 12 9.66 9.18 16.84
CA LEU A 12 8.33 9.52 17.35
C LEU A 12 7.31 8.41 17.09
N THR A 13 7.35 7.79 15.92
CA THR A 13 6.41 6.72 15.56
C THR A 13 6.65 5.47 16.39
N GLU A 14 7.91 5.04 16.57
CA GLU A 14 8.23 3.87 17.39
C GLU A 14 7.85 4.10 18.86
N ALA A 15 8.21 5.26 19.41
CA ALA A 15 7.81 5.61 20.78
C ALA A 15 6.28 5.67 20.95
N ALA A 16 5.56 6.14 19.93
CA ALA A 16 4.10 6.19 19.95
C ALA A 16 3.46 4.79 19.89
N ILE A 17 4.03 3.87 19.11
CA ILE A 17 3.57 2.48 19.03
C ILE A 17 3.78 1.76 20.37
N ASP A 18 4.94 1.91 20.99
CA ASP A 18 5.19 1.34 22.30
C ASP A 18 4.16 1.83 23.34
N LEU A 19 3.89 3.15 23.35
CA LEU A 19 2.87 3.73 24.22
C LEU A 19 1.44 3.26 23.86
N TYR A 20 1.18 3.00 22.58
CA TYR A 20 -0.11 2.49 22.14
C TYR A 20 -0.35 1.07 22.65
N ILE A 21 0.63 0.20 22.52
CA ILE A 21 0.56 -1.19 23.02
C ILE A 21 0.39 -1.21 24.56
N GLU A 22 0.95 -0.24 25.27
CA GLU A 22 0.77 -0.08 26.72
C GLU A 22 -0.54 0.61 27.13
N ASP A 23 -1.40 0.97 26.17
CA ASP A 23 -2.64 1.78 26.39
C ASP A 23 -2.36 3.15 27.07
N LYS A 24 -1.20 3.74 26.76
CA LYS A 24 -0.73 5.01 27.35
C LYS A 24 -0.50 6.10 26.31
N PHE A 25 -0.88 5.87 25.04
CA PHE A 25 -0.56 6.81 23.97
C PHE A 25 -1.30 8.15 24.13
N SER A 26 -0.51 9.15 24.47
CA SER A 26 -0.94 10.57 24.53
C SER A 26 0.23 11.46 24.12
N ILE A 27 -0.05 12.70 23.69
CA ILE A 27 1.03 13.64 23.35
C ILE A 27 1.90 13.98 24.57
N PRO A 28 1.37 14.22 25.78
CA PRO A 28 2.21 14.38 26.96
C PRO A 28 3.16 13.21 27.21
N ASN A 29 2.65 11.96 27.17
CA ASN A 29 3.50 10.79 27.38
C ASN A 29 4.55 10.61 26.26
N LEU A 30 4.20 10.99 25.03
CA LEU A 30 5.14 10.96 23.91
C LEU A 30 6.23 12.03 24.07
N THR A 31 5.89 13.25 24.54
CA THR A 31 6.87 14.30 24.86
C THR A 31 7.81 13.85 25.98
N ASP A 32 7.27 13.25 27.02
CA ASP A 32 8.07 12.74 28.15
C ASP A 32 9.02 11.61 27.71
N LYS A 33 8.54 10.72 26.83
CA LYS A 33 9.34 9.57 26.35
C LYS A 33 10.45 9.98 25.38
N THR A 34 10.20 10.96 24.51
CA THR A 34 11.12 11.33 23.42
C THR A 34 11.91 12.61 23.69
N GLY A 35 11.52 13.39 24.69
CA GLY A 35 12.09 14.72 24.96
C GLY A 35 11.74 15.78 23.92
N LYS A 36 10.90 15.46 22.92
CA LYS A 36 10.43 16.41 21.92
C LYS A 36 9.25 17.21 22.45
N THR A 37 9.17 18.49 22.11
CA THR A 37 8.04 19.32 22.47
C THR A 37 6.80 18.97 21.63
N ALA A 38 5.60 19.28 22.14
CA ALA A 38 4.37 19.12 21.38
C ALA A 38 4.38 19.92 20.06
N SER A 39 5.04 21.09 20.04
CA SER A 39 5.20 21.90 18.83
C SER A 39 6.04 21.21 17.77
N GLU A 40 7.13 20.56 18.15
CA GLU A 40 7.97 19.79 17.22
C GLU A 40 7.20 18.58 16.67
N ILE A 41 6.46 17.86 17.52
CA ILE A 41 5.64 16.73 17.13
C ILE A 41 4.59 17.14 16.10
N TYR A 42 3.83 18.20 16.38
CA TYR A 42 2.79 18.70 15.46
C TYR A 42 3.36 19.43 14.24
N GLY A 43 4.62 19.84 14.26
CA GLY A 43 5.33 20.31 13.08
C GLY A 43 5.63 19.20 12.07
N LEU A 44 5.76 17.94 12.54
CA LEU A 44 6.03 16.77 11.73
C LEU A 44 4.78 15.96 11.37
N PHE A 45 3.78 15.97 12.24
CA PHE A 45 2.55 15.19 12.11
C PHE A 45 1.32 16.05 12.37
N PRO A 46 0.35 16.08 11.44
CA PRO A 46 -0.82 16.96 11.58
C PRO A 46 -1.74 16.58 12.76
N ASN A 47 -1.71 15.33 13.21
CA ASN A 47 -2.53 14.85 14.32
C ASN A 47 -1.95 13.56 14.94
N LYS A 48 -2.53 13.13 16.07
CA LYS A 48 -2.11 11.90 16.77
C LYS A 48 -2.22 10.64 15.90
N LYS A 49 -3.27 10.56 15.08
CA LYS A 49 -3.50 9.40 14.22
C LYS A 49 -2.38 9.26 13.20
N SER A 50 -1.93 10.36 12.60
CA SER A 50 -0.88 10.35 11.58
C SER A 50 0.49 9.88 12.11
N ILE A 51 0.75 10.01 13.43
CA ILE A 51 1.96 9.46 14.06
C ILE A 51 1.95 7.92 13.97
N LEU A 52 0.83 7.31 14.35
CA LEU A 52 0.66 5.85 14.30
C LEU A 52 0.57 5.34 12.85
N GLN A 53 -0.12 6.06 11.97
CA GLN A 53 -0.25 5.70 10.57
C GLN A 53 1.09 5.68 9.83
N PHE A 54 2.05 6.51 10.23
CA PHE A 54 3.36 6.57 9.60
C PHE A 54 4.16 5.26 9.73
N TYR A 55 3.77 4.38 10.64
CA TYR A 55 4.34 3.02 10.74
C TYR A 55 4.30 2.28 9.40
N TYR A 56 3.17 2.33 8.68
CA TYR A 56 3.00 1.57 7.45
C TYR A 56 3.90 2.03 6.31
N PRO A 57 3.95 3.32 5.92
CA PRO A 57 4.93 3.77 4.92
C PRO A 57 6.37 3.58 5.39
N LEU A 58 6.65 3.64 6.70
CA LEU A 58 7.97 3.35 7.23
C LEU A 58 8.44 1.93 6.94
N LEU A 59 7.55 0.93 6.91
CA LEU A 59 7.90 -0.43 6.50
C LEU A 59 8.49 -0.46 5.08
N VAL A 60 7.86 0.24 4.13
CA VAL A 60 8.35 0.30 2.74
C VAL A 60 9.67 1.07 2.64
N ILE A 61 9.81 2.17 3.39
CA ILE A 61 11.06 2.94 3.45
C ILE A 61 12.20 2.06 3.95
N ARG A 62 11.98 1.29 5.02
CA ARG A 62 12.97 0.35 5.55
C ARG A 62 13.29 -0.76 4.57
N TYR A 63 12.28 -1.32 3.93
CA TYR A 63 12.47 -2.33 2.90
C TYR A 63 13.33 -1.81 1.74
N ARG A 64 13.06 -0.59 1.23
CA ARG A 64 13.88 0.04 0.19
C ARG A 64 15.34 0.22 0.63
N ALA A 65 15.59 0.56 1.88
CA ALA A 65 16.93 0.64 2.42
C ALA A 65 17.61 -0.73 2.45
N MET A 66 16.90 -1.78 2.88
CA MET A 66 17.42 -3.16 2.93
C MET A 66 17.79 -3.71 1.56
N ILE A 67 16.90 -3.57 0.56
CA ILE A 67 17.19 -4.04 -0.79
C ILE A 67 18.32 -3.26 -1.48
N GLY A 68 18.52 -1.99 -1.11
CA GLY A 68 19.63 -1.19 -1.58
C GLY A 68 21.01 -1.68 -1.11
N GLU A 69 21.06 -2.54 -0.08
CA GLU A 69 22.28 -3.19 0.42
C GLU A 69 22.54 -4.57 -0.23
N ILE A 70 21.60 -5.09 -1.01
CA ILE A 70 21.72 -6.38 -1.73
C ILE A 70 22.36 -6.13 -3.09
N GLU A 71 23.61 -6.57 -3.31
CA GLU A 71 24.38 -6.30 -4.52
C GLU A 71 23.67 -6.74 -5.82
N ASP A 72 22.99 -7.88 -5.82
CA ASP A 72 22.39 -8.48 -7.02
C ASP A 72 20.85 -8.41 -7.03
N PHE A 73 20.22 -7.54 -6.22
CA PHE A 73 18.75 -7.46 -6.13
C PHE A 73 18.09 -7.16 -7.50
N ASP A 74 18.72 -6.37 -8.34
CA ASP A 74 18.21 -6.07 -9.69
C ASP A 74 18.12 -7.30 -10.58
N SER A 75 18.93 -8.33 -10.32
CA SER A 75 18.91 -9.60 -11.06
C SER A 75 17.77 -10.54 -10.67
N TYR A 76 17.13 -10.29 -9.52
CA TYR A 76 15.98 -11.08 -9.06
C TYR A 76 14.83 -11.01 -10.07
N THR A 77 14.11 -12.13 -10.22
CA THR A 77 12.92 -12.18 -11.04
C THR A 77 11.76 -11.38 -10.40
N ILE A 78 10.71 -11.10 -11.16
CA ILE A 78 9.52 -10.44 -10.62
C ILE A 78 8.91 -11.25 -9.47
N ALA A 79 8.86 -12.59 -9.60
CA ALA A 79 8.36 -13.45 -8.53
C ALA A 79 9.23 -13.35 -7.28
N GLU A 80 10.56 -13.38 -7.43
CA GLU A 80 11.50 -13.26 -6.31
C GLU A 80 11.39 -11.88 -5.63
N LYS A 81 11.27 -10.78 -6.40
CA LYS A 81 11.10 -9.42 -5.85
C LYS A 81 9.79 -9.28 -5.07
N LEU A 82 8.68 -9.78 -5.64
CA LEU A 82 7.36 -9.70 -5.00
C LEU A 82 7.28 -10.59 -3.76
N SER A 83 7.78 -11.83 -3.81
CA SER A 83 7.81 -12.72 -2.65
C SER A 83 8.71 -12.17 -1.55
N ASN A 84 9.92 -11.70 -1.90
CA ASN A 84 10.83 -11.08 -0.95
C ASN A 84 10.18 -9.88 -0.24
N PHE A 85 9.50 -9.01 -1.00
CA PHE A 85 8.77 -7.88 -0.42
C PHE A 85 7.69 -8.35 0.56
N CYS A 86 6.83 -9.28 0.16
CA CYS A 86 5.74 -9.74 1.01
C CYS A 86 6.25 -10.38 2.30
N PHE A 87 7.21 -11.29 2.21
CA PHE A 87 7.76 -11.99 3.37
C PHE A 87 8.46 -11.03 4.32
N THR A 88 9.30 -10.14 3.80
CA THR A 88 10.01 -9.17 4.63
C THR A 88 9.05 -8.23 5.36
N LEU A 89 7.98 -7.77 4.69
CA LEU A 89 7.01 -6.91 5.37
C LEU A 89 6.14 -7.68 6.38
N PHE A 90 5.82 -8.95 6.12
CA PHE A 90 5.13 -9.80 7.10
C PHE A 90 5.99 -9.98 8.36
N ASP A 91 7.28 -10.27 8.20
CA ASP A 91 8.22 -10.38 9.34
C ASP A 91 8.29 -9.07 10.14
N MET A 92 8.45 -7.93 9.46
CA MET A 92 8.44 -6.62 10.12
C MET A 92 7.13 -6.31 10.86
N MET A 93 6.00 -6.73 10.29
CA MET A 93 4.69 -6.56 10.92
C MET A 93 4.47 -7.51 12.10
N ALA A 94 5.02 -8.73 12.03
CA ALA A 94 4.97 -9.70 13.11
C ALA A 94 5.68 -9.21 14.37
N ASP A 95 6.76 -8.43 14.24
CA ASP A 95 7.46 -7.80 15.38
C ASP A 95 6.55 -6.85 16.18
N ARG A 96 5.47 -6.36 15.57
CA ARG A 96 4.49 -5.45 16.18
C ARG A 96 3.05 -5.95 15.98
N GLN A 97 2.85 -7.26 16.01
CA GLN A 97 1.61 -7.93 15.64
C GLN A 97 0.36 -7.32 16.29
N THR A 98 0.35 -7.16 17.62
CA THR A 98 -0.80 -6.58 18.36
C THR A 98 -1.18 -5.19 17.85
N PHE A 99 -0.19 -4.35 17.54
CA PHE A 99 -0.43 -3.02 16.96
C PHE A 99 -1.02 -3.11 15.56
N VAL A 100 -0.50 -4.03 14.72
CA VAL A 100 -0.95 -4.21 13.34
C VAL A 100 -2.37 -4.76 13.30
N GLU A 101 -2.69 -5.77 14.12
CA GLU A 101 -4.05 -6.32 14.26
C GLU A 101 -5.08 -5.24 14.62
N ASP A 102 -4.74 -4.37 15.57
CA ASP A 102 -5.64 -3.30 16.01
C ASP A 102 -5.81 -2.16 15.01
N THR A 103 -4.81 -1.90 14.17
CA THR A 103 -4.75 -0.64 13.42
C THR A 103 -4.80 -0.81 11.90
N PHE A 104 -4.40 -1.95 11.34
CA PHE A 104 -4.34 -2.15 9.89
C PHE A 104 -5.70 -1.95 9.22
N GLU A 105 -6.76 -2.54 9.78
CA GLU A 105 -8.11 -2.37 9.22
C GLU A 105 -8.57 -0.91 9.23
N LYS A 106 -8.25 -0.17 10.30
CA LYS A 106 -8.69 1.23 10.47
C LYS A 106 -7.93 2.20 9.58
N TYR A 107 -6.64 1.92 9.31
CA TYR A 107 -5.74 2.89 8.70
C TYR A 107 -5.47 2.58 7.23
N GLU A 108 -5.40 1.29 6.86
CA GLU A 108 -5.01 0.88 5.52
C GLU A 108 -6.14 0.19 4.76
N TRP A 109 -6.88 -0.72 5.40
CA TRP A 109 -7.96 -1.44 4.74
C TRP A 109 -9.15 -0.56 4.36
N LYS A 110 -9.69 0.22 5.30
CA LYS A 110 -10.85 1.10 5.06
C LYS A 110 -10.52 2.36 4.26
N CYS A 111 -9.24 2.70 4.16
CA CYS A 111 -8.73 3.88 3.45
C CYS A 111 -8.11 3.50 2.09
N THR A 112 -8.52 2.43 1.46
CA THR A 112 -7.87 1.68 0.38
C THR A 112 -7.33 2.47 -0.81
N SER A 113 -7.80 3.67 -1.10
CA SER A 113 -7.41 4.32 -2.35
C SER A 113 -6.26 5.33 -2.25
N ASN A 114 -5.99 5.94 -1.09
CA ASN A 114 -5.06 7.08 -1.03
C ASN A 114 -4.19 7.17 0.23
N THR A 115 -3.85 6.04 0.87
CA THR A 115 -2.90 6.07 1.99
C THR A 115 -1.47 6.28 1.48
N GLU A 116 -0.61 6.89 2.30
CA GLU A 116 0.81 7.04 2.00
C GLU A 116 1.47 5.67 1.82
N PHE A 117 1.12 4.69 2.65
CA PHE A 117 1.54 3.30 2.49
C PHE A 117 1.17 2.71 1.14
N GLY A 118 -0.10 2.85 0.73
CA GLY A 118 -0.55 2.36 -0.57
C GLY A 118 0.18 3.00 -1.74
N LYS A 119 0.55 4.28 -1.65
CA LYS A 119 1.38 4.96 -2.65
C LYS A 119 2.78 4.38 -2.68
N GLU A 120 3.45 4.27 -1.53
CA GLU A 120 4.81 3.70 -1.44
C GLU A 120 4.88 2.27 -1.99
N VAL A 121 3.87 1.42 -1.67
CA VAL A 121 3.79 0.05 -2.21
C VAL A 121 3.60 0.06 -3.73
N LYS A 122 2.71 0.91 -4.25
CA LYS A 122 2.47 1.04 -5.68
C LYS A 122 3.73 1.50 -6.43
N ASP A 123 4.39 2.51 -5.89
CA ASP A 123 5.60 3.08 -6.50
C ASP A 123 6.75 2.05 -6.47
N LEU A 124 6.90 1.30 -5.37
CA LEU A 124 7.88 0.22 -5.29
C LEU A 124 7.61 -0.89 -6.33
N PHE A 125 6.35 -1.30 -6.49
CA PHE A 125 6.01 -2.27 -7.53
C PHE A 125 6.30 -1.72 -8.93
N ALA A 126 5.98 -0.46 -9.20
CA ALA A 126 6.33 0.15 -10.49
C ALA A 126 7.86 0.10 -10.74
N ASP A 127 8.69 0.35 -9.72
CA ASP A 127 10.14 0.23 -9.81
C ASP A 127 10.58 -1.19 -10.18
N PHE A 128 10.00 -2.23 -9.56
CA PHE A 128 10.34 -3.64 -9.87
C PHE A 128 10.12 -3.99 -11.33
N PHE A 129 9.00 -3.54 -11.89
CA PHE A 129 8.66 -3.84 -13.28
C PHE A 129 9.42 -2.95 -14.27
N THR A 130 9.71 -1.72 -13.94
CA THR A 130 10.43 -0.78 -14.84
C THR A 130 11.88 -1.19 -15.04
N THR A 131 12.50 -1.80 -14.04
CA THR A 131 13.92 -2.21 -14.10
C THR A 131 14.12 -3.60 -14.68
N ASP A 132 13.06 -4.39 -14.92
CA ASP A 132 13.16 -5.76 -15.40
C ASP A 132 13.11 -5.86 -16.94
N GLY A 133 14.27 -6.08 -17.55
CA GLY A 133 14.39 -6.22 -19.01
C GLY A 133 13.83 -7.52 -19.60
N ARG A 134 13.30 -8.46 -18.78
CA ARG A 134 12.71 -9.74 -19.22
C ARG A 134 11.24 -9.65 -19.55
N ILE A 135 10.61 -8.55 -19.18
CA ILE A 135 9.18 -8.31 -19.43
C ILE A 135 8.90 -8.32 -20.93
N ALA A 136 7.89 -9.10 -21.34
CA ALA A 136 7.47 -9.16 -22.73
C ALA A 136 7.02 -7.78 -23.23
N THR A 137 7.38 -7.43 -24.48
CA THR A 137 7.05 -6.12 -25.06
C THR A 137 5.55 -5.85 -25.06
N SER A 138 4.73 -6.88 -25.29
CA SER A 138 3.27 -6.80 -25.27
C SER A 138 2.70 -6.61 -23.85
N ALA A 139 3.41 -7.06 -22.82
CA ALA A 139 3.00 -6.82 -21.44
C ALA A 139 2.96 -5.31 -21.12
N GLY A 140 3.77 -4.49 -21.81
CA GLY A 140 3.75 -3.04 -21.70
C GLY A 140 2.40 -2.38 -22.00
N PHE A 141 1.48 -3.08 -22.69
CA PHE A 141 0.13 -2.54 -22.96
C PHE A 141 -0.77 -2.56 -21.71
N PHE A 142 -0.56 -3.49 -20.78
CA PHE A 142 -1.37 -3.56 -19.57
C PHE A 142 -0.57 -3.22 -18.30
N ILE A 143 0.76 -3.18 -18.39
CA ILE A 143 1.62 -2.71 -17.29
C ILE A 143 1.58 -1.20 -17.26
N GLY A 144 0.88 -0.65 -16.28
CA GLY A 144 0.72 0.78 -16.09
C GLY A 144 0.06 1.06 -14.74
N ASP A 145 -0.45 2.26 -14.58
CA ASP A 145 -0.98 2.74 -13.30
C ASP A 145 -2.07 1.85 -12.71
N LEU A 146 -3.01 1.37 -13.54
CA LEU A 146 -4.06 0.44 -13.11
C LEU A 146 -3.51 -0.92 -12.67
N PHE A 147 -2.53 -1.45 -13.40
CA PHE A 147 -1.88 -2.70 -13.06
C PHE A 147 -1.20 -2.60 -11.70
N TYR A 148 -0.40 -1.55 -11.47
CA TYR A 148 0.25 -1.31 -10.19
C TYR A 148 -0.75 -1.06 -9.07
N SER A 149 -1.83 -0.35 -9.35
CA SER A 149 -2.92 -0.14 -8.40
C SER A 149 -3.62 -1.44 -8.03
N SER A 150 -3.79 -2.37 -9.00
CA SER A 150 -4.33 -3.71 -8.75
C SER A 150 -3.38 -4.54 -7.89
N LEU A 151 -2.08 -4.55 -8.20
CA LEU A 151 -1.07 -5.25 -7.39
C LEU A 151 -1.03 -4.73 -5.95
N LYS A 152 -1.01 -3.40 -5.77
CA LYS A 152 -1.11 -2.78 -4.45
C LYS A 152 -2.37 -3.26 -3.70
N THR A 153 -3.50 -3.28 -4.39
CA THR A 153 -4.76 -3.72 -3.79
C THR A 153 -4.69 -5.20 -3.39
N GLN A 154 -4.17 -6.06 -4.25
CA GLN A 154 -3.94 -7.48 -3.93
C GLN A 154 -3.02 -7.65 -2.72
N TYR A 155 -1.96 -6.84 -2.61
CA TYR A 155 -1.07 -6.87 -1.45
C TYR A 155 -1.80 -6.49 -0.15
N ILE A 156 -2.65 -5.47 -0.16
CA ILE A 156 -3.47 -5.10 1.00
C ILE A 156 -4.41 -6.26 1.41
N TYR A 157 -4.98 -6.98 0.43
CA TYR A 157 -5.76 -8.21 0.70
C TYR A 157 -4.89 -9.33 1.27
N LEU A 158 -3.66 -9.49 0.79
CA LEU A 158 -2.71 -10.47 1.32
C LEU A 158 -2.35 -10.19 2.79
N VAL A 159 -2.09 -8.93 3.14
CA VAL A 159 -1.82 -8.55 4.55
C VAL A 159 -3.02 -8.89 5.43
N ARG A 160 -4.23 -8.60 4.97
CA ARG A 160 -5.42 -8.97 5.71
C ARG A 160 -5.55 -10.49 5.86
N PHE A 161 -5.33 -11.24 4.78
CA PHE A 161 -5.37 -12.70 4.82
C PHE A 161 -4.32 -13.26 5.79
N TRP A 162 -3.11 -12.69 5.79
CA TRP A 162 -2.03 -13.06 6.70
C TRP A 162 -2.39 -12.79 8.17
N LEU A 163 -3.07 -11.68 8.48
CA LEU A 163 -3.54 -11.37 9.83
C LEU A 163 -4.64 -12.34 10.32
N GLU A 164 -5.42 -12.92 9.41
CA GLU A 164 -6.50 -13.88 9.69
C GLU A 164 -6.02 -15.35 9.58
N ASP A 165 -4.75 -15.60 9.24
CA ASP A 165 -4.20 -16.94 8.99
C ASP A 165 -3.82 -17.64 10.29
N GLU A 166 -4.63 -18.63 10.68
CA GLU A 166 -4.43 -19.47 11.88
C GLU A 166 -3.60 -20.73 11.59
N SER A 167 -3.05 -20.91 10.39
CA SER A 167 -2.21 -22.07 10.06
C SER A 167 -0.87 -22.00 10.77
N GLU A 168 -0.20 -23.16 10.93
CA GLU A 168 1.12 -23.23 11.56
C GLU A 168 2.11 -22.35 10.77
N GLU A 169 2.81 -21.46 11.44
CA GLU A 169 3.75 -20.49 10.85
C GLU A 169 3.17 -19.69 9.65
N GLN A 170 1.83 -19.53 9.60
CA GLN A 170 1.13 -18.83 8.51
C GLN A 170 1.42 -19.41 7.11
N GLU A 171 1.59 -20.74 7.04
CA GLU A 171 1.94 -21.47 5.80
C GLU A 171 0.99 -21.15 4.63
N ARG A 172 -0.31 -20.94 4.89
CA ARG A 172 -1.27 -20.62 3.82
C ARG A 172 -0.98 -19.29 3.17
N SER A 173 -0.63 -18.30 3.97
CA SER A 173 -0.28 -16.96 3.49
C SER A 173 1.01 -16.99 2.69
N LEU A 174 2.03 -17.69 3.19
CA LEU A 174 3.31 -17.84 2.50
C LEU A 174 3.13 -18.58 1.15
N ALA A 175 2.37 -19.68 1.16
CA ALA A 175 2.06 -20.42 -0.08
C ALA A 175 1.22 -19.59 -1.09
N LEU A 176 0.35 -18.71 -0.60
CA LEU A 176 -0.43 -17.83 -1.46
C LEU A 176 0.45 -16.78 -2.11
N VAL A 177 1.40 -16.19 -1.36
CA VAL A 177 2.39 -15.25 -1.89
C VAL A 177 3.18 -15.88 -3.02
N ASP A 178 3.76 -17.07 -2.80
CA ASP A 178 4.55 -17.77 -3.82
C ASP A 178 3.75 -18.02 -5.10
N LYS A 179 2.51 -18.50 -4.97
CA LYS A 179 1.65 -18.77 -6.13
C LYS A 179 1.26 -17.51 -6.89
N LEU A 180 0.95 -16.43 -6.18
CA LEU A 180 0.60 -15.16 -6.81
C LEU A 180 1.80 -14.52 -7.49
N SER A 181 2.96 -14.53 -6.84
CA SER A 181 4.20 -13.98 -7.40
C SER A 181 4.62 -14.73 -8.67
N GLY A 182 4.59 -16.07 -8.64
CA GLY A 182 4.87 -16.89 -9.82
C GLY A 182 3.85 -16.68 -10.93
N PHE A 183 2.56 -16.57 -10.62
CA PHE A 183 1.53 -16.28 -11.62
C PHE A 183 1.74 -14.91 -12.29
N ILE A 184 2.06 -13.87 -11.50
CA ILE A 184 2.33 -12.53 -12.03
C ILE A 184 3.56 -12.56 -12.94
N GLU A 185 4.64 -13.25 -12.54
CA GLU A 185 5.84 -13.42 -13.36
C GLU A 185 5.52 -14.11 -14.69
N GLU A 186 4.82 -15.24 -14.65
CA GLU A 186 4.42 -15.96 -15.87
C GLU A 186 3.57 -15.06 -16.79
N LEU A 187 2.67 -14.28 -16.21
CA LEU A 187 1.82 -13.36 -16.97
C LEU A 187 2.65 -12.31 -17.70
N VAL A 188 3.64 -11.71 -17.05
CA VAL A 188 4.40 -10.59 -17.64
C VAL A 188 5.58 -11.05 -18.51
N TYR A 189 6.12 -12.25 -18.29
CA TYR A 189 7.18 -12.81 -19.12
C TYR A 189 6.64 -13.64 -20.31
N SER A 190 5.36 -13.99 -20.29
CA SER A 190 4.80 -14.92 -21.27
C SER A 190 4.64 -14.27 -22.65
N LYS A 191 5.23 -14.91 -23.66
CA LYS A 191 4.95 -14.61 -25.08
C LYS A 191 3.54 -14.99 -25.50
N ILE A 192 2.72 -15.59 -24.63
CA ILE A 192 1.31 -15.89 -24.93
C ILE A 192 0.52 -14.60 -25.06
N VAL A 193 0.85 -13.59 -24.26
CA VAL A 193 0.28 -12.24 -24.35
C VAL A 193 0.63 -11.63 -25.71
N ASP A 194 1.89 -11.75 -26.17
CA ASP A 194 2.31 -11.31 -27.51
C ASP A 194 1.48 -11.99 -28.60
N LYS A 195 1.35 -13.31 -28.54
CA LYS A 195 0.60 -14.09 -29.54
C LYS A 195 -0.91 -13.81 -29.50
N GLY A 196 -1.46 -13.62 -28.32
CA GLY A 196 -2.87 -13.24 -28.14
C GLY A 196 -3.16 -11.87 -28.73
N PHE A 197 -2.27 -10.92 -28.52
CA PHE A 197 -2.36 -9.57 -29.06
C PHE A 197 -2.20 -9.54 -30.59
N ASP A 198 -1.22 -10.28 -31.12
CA ASP A 198 -1.02 -10.42 -32.56
C ASP A 198 -2.23 -11.11 -33.22
N LEU A 199 -2.79 -12.13 -32.59
CA LEU A 199 -4.01 -12.79 -33.06
C LEU A 199 -5.20 -11.83 -33.01
N ALA A 200 -5.35 -11.05 -31.96
CA ALA A 200 -6.41 -10.04 -31.86
C ALA A 200 -6.28 -9.00 -32.97
N LYS A 201 -5.09 -8.41 -33.18
CA LYS A 201 -4.82 -7.47 -34.28
C LYS A 201 -5.11 -8.07 -35.64
N TYR A 202 -4.65 -9.30 -35.86
CA TYR A 202 -4.89 -10.00 -37.13
C TYR A 202 -6.39 -10.26 -37.36
N SER A 203 -7.08 -10.74 -36.33
CA SER A 203 -8.53 -10.99 -36.41
C SER A 203 -9.31 -9.71 -36.66
N MET A 204 -8.95 -8.62 -36.00
CA MET A 204 -9.57 -7.31 -36.18
C MET A 204 -9.34 -6.78 -37.59
N SER A 205 -8.12 -6.93 -38.11
CA SER A 205 -7.80 -6.57 -39.48
C SER A 205 -8.52 -7.47 -40.52
N ALA A 206 -8.55 -8.79 -40.27
CA ALA A 206 -9.13 -9.77 -41.20
C ALA A 206 -10.66 -9.70 -41.27
N PHE A 207 -11.34 -9.36 -40.17
CA PHE A 207 -12.79 -9.30 -40.10
C PHE A 207 -13.39 -7.91 -40.32
N GLY A 208 -12.57 -6.90 -40.61
CA GLY A 208 -13.04 -5.53 -40.92
C GLY A 208 -13.64 -4.80 -39.73
N PHE A 209 -13.31 -5.20 -38.53
CA PHE A 209 -13.80 -4.60 -37.25
C PHE A 209 -13.13 -3.27 -36.89
N SER A 210 -12.68 -2.49 -37.87
CA SER A 210 -12.01 -1.21 -37.61
C SER A 210 -12.83 -0.25 -36.75
N LYS A 211 -14.16 -0.30 -36.86
CA LYS A 211 -15.05 0.54 -36.06
C LYS A 211 -15.20 0.06 -34.61
N GLN A 212 -15.18 -1.25 -34.39
CA GLN A 212 -15.21 -1.82 -33.02
C GLN A 212 -13.88 -1.70 -32.30
N VAL A 213 -12.77 -1.46 -33.00
CA VAL A 213 -11.48 -1.13 -32.38
C VAL A 213 -11.49 0.27 -31.79
N GLU A 214 -12.10 1.24 -32.50
CA GLU A 214 -12.33 2.58 -31.96
C GLU A 214 -13.27 2.50 -30.76
N ASP A 215 -14.40 1.78 -30.88
CA ASP A 215 -15.35 1.59 -29.77
C ASP A 215 -14.71 0.87 -28.57
N PHE A 216 -13.79 -0.11 -28.77
CA PHE A 216 -13.07 -0.79 -27.70
C PHE A 216 -12.00 0.10 -27.08
N ASN A 217 -11.26 0.87 -27.86
CA ASN A 217 -10.31 1.84 -27.34
C ASN A 217 -11.03 2.96 -26.57
N ASP A 218 -12.16 3.45 -27.06
CA ASP A 218 -12.99 4.43 -26.38
C ASP A 218 -13.59 3.83 -25.09
N TRP A 219 -14.00 2.57 -25.10
CA TRP A 219 -14.47 1.85 -23.91
C TRP A 219 -13.35 1.64 -22.89
N VAL A 220 -12.15 1.25 -23.31
CA VAL A 220 -10.98 1.18 -22.43
C VAL A 220 -10.60 2.56 -21.89
N SER A 221 -10.63 3.60 -22.73
CA SER A 221 -10.35 4.98 -22.33
C SER A 221 -11.38 5.51 -21.34
N SER A 222 -12.65 5.13 -21.45
CA SER A 222 -13.70 5.53 -20.51
C SER A 222 -13.49 5.01 -19.11
N TRP A 223 -12.73 3.92 -18.94
CA TRP A 223 -12.33 3.42 -17.61
C TRP A 223 -11.24 4.27 -16.95
N TYR A 224 -10.54 5.08 -17.75
CA TYR A 224 -9.50 5.99 -17.23
C TYR A 224 -10.05 7.38 -16.88
N ASP A 225 -11.24 7.75 -17.43
CA ASP A 225 -11.84 9.08 -17.26
C ASP A 225 -12.87 9.14 -16.12
N GLU A 226 -13.27 8.01 -15.51
CA GLU A 226 -14.11 7.99 -14.31
C GLU A 226 -13.28 8.18 -13.05
N GLU A 227 -12.86 9.42 -12.75
CA GLU A 227 -12.61 9.81 -11.36
C GLU A 227 -13.96 9.77 -10.63
N PRO A 228 -14.12 8.97 -9.56
CA PRO A 228 -15.35 9.04 -8.79
C PRO A 228 -15.41 10.39 -8.07
N ASP A 229 -16.34 11.25 -8.48
CA ASP A 229 -16.79 12.41 -7.71
C ASP A 229 -17.36 11.92 -6.38
N VAL A 230 -16.51 11.72 -5.40
CA VAL A 230 -16.94 11.53 -4.01
C VAL A 230 -17.04 12.89 -3.37
N GLU A 231 -18.18 13.55 -3.54
CA GLU A 231 -18.59 14.63 -2.65
C GLU A 231 -18.75 14.05 -1.24
N VAL A 232 -17.76 14.25 -0.39
CA VAL A 232 -17.88 13.97 1.04
C VAL A 232 -18.64 15.12 1.67
N GLU A 233 -19.96 14.99 1.82
CA GLU A 233 -20.73 15.83 2.73
C GLU A 233 -20.25 15.55 4.16
N VAL A 234 -19.49 16.46 4.71
CA VAL A 234 -19.13 16.47 6.13
C VAL A 234 -20.32 17.08 6.90
N GLU A 235 -21.21 16.24 7.42
CA GLU A 235 -22.15 16.67 8.45
C GLU A 235 -21.37 16.99 9.74
N ILE A 236 -21.17 18.26 9.98
CA ILE A 236 -20.71 18.76 11.28
C ILE A 236 -21.94 18.74 12.20
N GLN A 237 -22.01 17.75 13.09
CA GLN A 237 -22.94 17.78 14.19
C GLN A 237 -22.36 18.70 15.28
N ASP A 238 -22.89 19.91 15.37
CA ASP A 238 -22.68 20.80 16.50
C ASP A 238 -23.41 20.19 17.72
N GLU A 239 -22.67 19.62 18.64
CA GLU A 239 -23.17 19.30 19.97
C GLU A 239 -23.33 20.61 20.77
N ASP A 240 -24.55 21.11 20.79
CA ASP A 240 -24.94 22.21 21.68
C ASP A 240 -24.82 21.78 23.14
N GLU A 241 -23.89 22.39 23.86
CA GLU A 241 -23.81 22.40 25.31
C GLU A 241 -25.06 23.12 25.86
N ASN A 242 -26.00 22.37 26.44
CA ASN A 242 -27.01 22.88 27.31
C ASN A 242 -26.63 22.71 28.77
N GLU A 243 -25.90 23.69 29.30
CA GLU A 243 -25.87 23.92 30.74
C GLU A 243 -27.23 24.55 31.16
N GLU A 244 -28.10 23.76 31.73
CA GLU A 244 -29.22 24.29 32.52
C GLU A 244 -28.86 24.38 33.99
N ASP A 245 -28.60 25.60 34.36
CA ASP A 245 -28.60 26.15 35.70
C ASP A 245 -29.92 25.85 36.43
N LYS A 246 -29.88 25.15 37.56
CA LYS A 246 -30.99 25.08 38.53
C LYS A 246 -30.51 25.35 39.92
N ASP A 247 -30.35 26.62 40.17
CA ASP A 247 -30.53 27.17 41.49
C ASP A 247 -31.96 27.68 41.65
N THR A 248 -32.51 27.49 42.85
CA THR A 248 -33.60 28.16 43.51
C THR A 248 -34.91 27.40 43.69
N LYS A 249 -35.09 26.64 44.76
CA LYS A 249 -35.92 26.92 45.96
C LYS A 249 -36.07 25.70 46.83
#